data_a5f48d293520d02b95fbc78daa8dcc88
#
_entry.id   a5f48d293520d02b95fbc78daa8dcc88
#
_cell.length_a   1.000
_cell.length_b   1.000
_cell.length_c   1.000
_cell.angle_alpha   90.00
_cell.angle_beta   90.00
_cell.angle_gamma   90.00
#
_symmetry.space_group_name_H-M   'P 1'
#
loop_
_entity.id
_entity.type
_entity.pdbx_description
1 polymer ?
#
loop_
_entity_poly.entity_id
_entity_poly.type
_entity_poly.pdbx_seq_one_letter_code
_entity_poly.pdbx_strand_id
1 'polypeptide(L)'
;MNHKRLISILFLLAAVGSCTKQQTENYYAKQEQAIDKFVQKTAPIRTVYNDGSVRMVVKETNPSADSLSKNGIVSFYYGGFLLTTSGTINERSPFATNRTELAESAGWKLSDSTVFNIETLKLDESNLLDGLKKGLHGVRSGEECYIAFTGKYGFGTKPSGTIPAKSTLVYHIWVDSISNE
;
A
#
# COMPACT_ATOMS: atom_id res chain seq x y z
N MET A 1 15.93 -4.31 -51.34
CA MET A 1 16.15 -4.17 -49.89
C MET A 1 16.14 -5.57 -49.29
N ASN A 2 17.29 -6.04 -48.79
CA ASN A 2 17.55 -7.47 -48.54
C ASN A 2 16.76 -7.96 -47.30
N HIS A 3 15.95 -9.02 -47.46
CA HIS A 3 15.21 -9.71 -46.40
C HIS A 3 16.05 -10.04 -45.15
N LYS A 4 17.33 -10.31 -45.32
CA LYS A 4 18.28 -10.54 -44.21
C LYS A 4 18.47 -9.34 -43.27
N ARG A 5 18.36 -8.10 -43.77
CA ARG A 5 18.44 -6.88 -42.93
C ARG A 5 17.15 -6.63 -42.15
N LEU A 6 15.99 -7.00 -42.70
CA LEU A 6 14.70 -6.84 -42.03
C LEU A 6 14.56 -7.81 -40.83
N ILE A 7 15.05 -9.05 -40.96
CA ILE A 7 15.03 -10.05 -39.90
C ILE A 7 15.96 -9.64 -38.75
N SER A 8 17.14 -9.05 -39.06
CA SER A 8 18.09 -8.58 -38.05
C SER A 8 17.54 -7.41 -37.21
N ILE A 9 16.76 -6.51 -37.81
CA ILE A 9 16.14 -5.38 -37.13
C ILE A 9 15.00 -5.87 -36.22
N LEU A 10 14.23 -6.87 -36.66
CA LEU A 10 13.13 -7.45 -35.88
C LEU A 10 13.64 -8.17 -34.62
N PHE A 11 14.79 -8.88 -34.71
CA PHE A 11 15.43 -9.55 -33.59
C PHE A 11 16.01 -8.55 -32.56
N LEU A 12 16.51 -7.40 -33.02
CA LEU A 12 17.05 -6.37 -32.12
C LEU A 12 15.96 -5.68 -31.30
N LEU A 13 14.77 -5.46 -31.88
CA LEU A 13 13.61 -4.87 -31.18
C LEU A 13 13.03 -5.80 -30.10
N ALA A 14 13.07 -7.12 -30.30
CA ALA A 14 12.61 -8.09 -29.30
C ALA A 14 13.53 -8.16 -28.07
N ALA A 15 14.84 -7.94 -28.23
CA ALA A 15 15.81 -7.98 -27.14
C ALA A 15 15.69 -6.79 -26.18
N VAL A 16 15.30 -5.61 -26.67
CA VAL A 16 15.17 -4.39 -25.84
C VAL A 16 13.95 -4.48 -24.93
N GLY A 17 12.83 -5.06 -25.39
CA GLY A 17 11.63 -5.24 -24.60
C GLY A 17 11.77 -6.23 -23.44
N SER A 18 12.62 -7.25 -23.60
CA SER A 18 12.88 -8.26 -22.57
C SER A 18 13.71 -7.70 -21.40
N CYS A 19 14.73 -6.88 -21.70
CA CYS A 19 15.57 -6.25 -20.65
C CYS A 19 14.79 -5.31 -19.75
N THR A 20 13.88 -4.51 -20.30
CA THR A 20 13.09 -3.55 -19.49
C THR A 20 12.09 -4.24 -18.60
N LYS A 21 11.48 -5.35 -19.04
CA LYS A 21 10.56 -6.14 -18.23
C LYS A 21 11.30 -6.79 -17.05
N GLN A 22 12.43 -7.45 -17.31
CA GLN A 22 13.26 -8.08 -16.28
C GLN A 22 13.77 -7.07 -15.23
N GLN A 23 14.16 -5.88 -15.64
CA GLN A 23 14.58 -4.81 -14.72
C GLN A 23 13.42 -4.37 -13.82
N THR A 24 12.21 -4.28 -14.35
CA THR A 24 11.03 -3.90 -13.59
C THR A 24 10.64 -4.99 -12.57
N GLU A 25 10.69 -6.25 -12.95
CA GLU A 25 10.44 -7.39 -12.07
C GLU A 25 11.47 -7.45 -10.93
N ASN A 26 12.76 -7.30 -11.23
CA ASN A 26 13.83 -7.22 -10.24
C ASN A 26 13.64 -6.02 -9.26
N TYR A 27 13.11 -4.90 -9.76
CA TYR A 27 12.83 -3.75 -8.92
C TYR A 27 11.73 -4.06 -7.90
N TYR A 28 10.62 -4.67 -8.32
CA TYR A 28 9.54 -5.04 -7.41
C TYR A 28 9.95 -6.15 -6.44
N ALA A 29 10.77 -7.11 -6.85
CA ALA A 29 11.32 -8.12 -5.94
C ALA A 29 12.15 -7.51 -4.79
N LYS A 30 12.90 -6.44 -5.04
CA LYS A 30 13.60 -5.68 -3.97
C LYS A 30 12.62 -4.99 -3.03
N GLN A 31 11.47 -4.54 -3.52
CA GLN A 31 10.44 -3.95 -2.69
C GLN A 31 9.77 -4.98 -1.78
N GLU A 32 9.53 -6.20 -2.30
CA GLU A 32 9.03 -7.32 -1.49
C GLU A 32 10.00 -7.65 -0.35
N GLN A 33 11.31 -7.70 -0.63
CA GLN A 33 12.33 -7.87 0.41
C GLN A 33 12.32 -6.74 1.45
N ALA A 34 12.04 -5.49 1.05
CA ALA A 34 11.91 -4.38 2.00
C ALA A 34 10.65 -4.54 2.87
N ILE A 35 9.55 -5.03 2.31
CA ILE A 35 8.32 -5.35 3.05
C ILE A 35 8.60 -6.46 4.06
N ASP A 36 9.31 -7.55 3.69
CA ASP A 36 9.67 -8.63 4.60
C ASP A 36 10.51 -8.13 5.79
N LYS A 37 11.47 -7.24 5.53
CA LYS A 37 12.24 -6.58 6.61
C LYS A 37 11.36 -5.75 7.52
N PHE A 38 10.35 -5.05 6.96
CA PHE A 38 9.42 -4.26 7.74
C PHE A 38 8.54 -5.15 8.61
N VAL A 39 8.04 -6.28 8.08
CA VAL A 39 7.32 -7.30 8.86
C VAL A 39 8.14 -7.77 10.06
N GLN A 40 9.40 -8.13 9.83
CA GLN A 40 10.31 -8.59 10.91
C GLN A 40 10.53 -7.52 11.99
N LYS A 41 10.69 -6.25 11.60
CA LYS A 41 10.90 -5.14 12.54
C LYS A 41 9.65 -4.75 13.31
N THR A 42 8.48 -4.82 12.66
CA THR A 42 7.18 -4.53 13.28
C THR A 42 6.81 -5.58 14.32
N ALA A 43 7.26 -6.82 14.16
CA ALA A 43 6.94 -7.96 15.04
C ALA A 43 5.43 -8.04 15.36
N PRO A 44 4.55 -8.12 14.34
CA PRO A 44 3.12 -8.06 14.53
C PRO A 44 2.60 -9.30 15.26
N ILE A 45 1.46 -9.16 15.94
CA ILE A 45 0.78 -10.30 16.58
C ILE A 45 0.20 -11.29 15.56
N ARG A 46 -0.09 -10.80 14.34
CA ARG A 46 -0.57 -11.61 13.22
C ARG A 46 -0.19 -10.97 11.89
N THR A 47 0.27 -11.78 10.93
CA THR A 47 0.55 -11.35 9.55
C THR A 47 -0.42 -12.06 8.59
N VAL A 48 -1.00 -11.29 7.68
CA VAL A 48 -1.89 -11.79 6.62
C VAL A 48 -1.28 -11.40 5.27
N TYR A 49 -0.95 -12.41 4.47
CA TYR A 49 -0.46 -12.24 3.11
C TYR A 49 -1.64 -12.31 2.13
N ASN A 50 -1.93 -11.21 1.46
CA ASN A 50 -2.89 -11.12 0.38
C ASN A 50 -2.15 -10.98 -0.96
N ASP A 51 -2.80 -11.31 -2.07
CA ASP A 51 -2.20 -11.11 -3.39
C ASP A 51 -1.88 -9.62 -3.62
N GLY A 52 -0.60 -9.28 -3.48
CA GLY A 52 -0.06 -7.92 -3.69
C GLY A 52 -0.07 -7.00 -2.47
N SER A 53 -0.44 -7.48 -1.27
CA SER A 53 -0.30 -6.73 -0.04
C SER A 53 -0.02 -7.62 1.17
N VAL A 54 0.62 -7.05 2.19
CA VAL A 54 0.87 -7.71 3.48
C VAL A 54 0.25 -6.85 4.57
N ARG A 55 -0.70 -7.43 5.33
CA ARG A 55 -1.27 -6.80 6.52
C ARG A 55 -0.63 -7.34 7.78
N MET A 56 -0.08 -6.45 8.58
CA MET A 56 0.57 -6.70 9.87
C MET A 56 -0.30 -6.17 10.98
N VAL A 57 -1.02 -7.04 11.68
CA VAL A 57 -1.88 -6.67 12.80
C VAL A 57 -1.02 -6.45 14.03
N VAL A 58 -1.09 -5.27 14.63
CA VAL A 58 -0.31 -4.88 15.82
C VAL A 58 -1.18 -4.79 17.06
N LYS A 59 -2.50 -4.59 16.87
CA LYS A 59 -3.48 -4.60 17.95
C LYS A 59 -4.81 -5.15 17.45
N GLU A 60 -5.47 -5.97 18.23
CA GLU A 60 -6.76 -6.59 17.92
C GLU A 60 -7.61 -6.64 19.20
N THR A 61 -8.80 -6.01 19.15
CA THR A 61 -9.66 -5.90 20.34
C THR A 61 -10.51 -7.16 20.50
N ASN A 62 -11.00 -7.74 19.39
CA ASN A 62 -11.81 -8.97 19.40
C ASN A 62 -11.43 -9.88 18.21
N PRO A 63 -10.53 -10.86 18.43
CA PRO A 63 -10.11 -11.78 17.38
C PRO A 63 -11.22 -12.66 16.79
N SER A 64 -12.32 -12.82 17.53
CA SER A 64 -13.48 -13.62 17.12
C SER A 64 -14.57 -12.80 16.44
N ALA A 65 -14.41 -11.47 16.33
CA ALA A 65 -15.36 -10.63 15.63
C ALA A 65 -15.39 -10.94 14.12
N ASP A 66 -16.50 -10.63 13.48
CA ASP A 66 -16.63 -10.71 12.03
C ASP A 66 -15.53 -9.90 11.35
N SER A 67 -15.10 -10.39 10.23
CA SER A 67 -14.12 -9.73 9.37
C SER A 67 -14.79 -9.07 8.18
N LEU A 68 -14.23 -7.94 7.72
CA LEU A 68 -14.73 -7.18 6.59
C LEU A 68 -14.78 -8.03 5.31
N SER A 69 -15.98 -8.18 4.76
CA SER A 69 -16.18 -8.81 3.46
C SER A 69 -15.78 -7.89 2.31
N LYS A 70 -15.68 -8.45 1.10
CA LYS A 70 -15.37 -7.68 -0.11
C LYS A 70 -16.37 -6.55 -0.38
N ASN A 71 -17.65 -6.78 -0.07
CA ASN A 71 -18.74 -5.81 -0.29
C ASN A 71 -19.11 -5.04 0.98
N GLY A 72 -18.35 -5.23 2.07
CA GLY A 72 -18.60 -4.58 3.34
C GLY A 72 -18.20 -3.11 3.36
N ILE A 73 -18.68 -2.43 4.39
CA ILE A 73 -18.38 -1.04 4.68
C ILE A 73 -17.35 -1.00 5.80
N VAL A 74 -16.35 -0.14 5.69
CA VAL A 74 -15.32 0.07 6.69
C VAL A 74 -15.16 1.55 7.01
N SER A 75 -15.05 1.86 8.31
CA SER A 75 -14.70 3.19 8.83
C SER A 75 -13.33 3.11 9.49
N PHE A 76 -12.40 3.97 9.08
CA PHE A 76 -11.02 3.92 9.56
C PHE A 76 -10.31 5.27 9.51
N TYR A 77 -9.30 5.41 10.36
CA TYR A 77 -8.26 6.42 10.22
C TYR A 77 -7.02 5.81 9.59
N TYR A 78 -6.19 6.65 8.96
CA TYR A 78 -4.96 6.18 8.34
C TYR A 78 -3.82 7.19 8.39
N GLY A 79 -2.60 6.66 8.25
CA GLY A 79 -1.40 7.40 7.88
C GLY A 79 -0.65 6.68 6.77
N GLY A 80 -0.34 7.36 5.68
CA GLY A 80 0.37 6.82 4.53
C GLY A 80 1.85 7.20 4.54
N PHE A 81 2.75 6.24 4.33
CA PHE A 81 4.20 6.41 4.42
C PHE A 81 4.95 5.75 3.26
N LEU A 82 6.11 6.28 2.92
CA LEU A 82 7.06 5.64 2.03
C LEU A 82 7.90 4.62 2.79
N LEU A 83 8.01 3.39 2.26
CA LEU A 83 8.90 2.37 2.81
C LEU A 83 10.29 2.49 2.18
N THR A 84 11.32 2.55 3.01
CA THR A 84 12.72 2.53 2.56
C THR A 84 13.16 1.12 2.18
N THR A 85 14.23 0.99 1.43
CA THR A 85 14.84 -0.31 1.08
C THR A 85 15.38 -1.07 2.29
N SER A 86 15.63 -0.37 3.41
CA SER A 86 16.02 -0.97 4.68
C SER A 86 14.84 -1.54 5.48
N GLY A 87 13.58 -1.39 4.98
CA GLY A 87 12.38 -1.82 5.68
C GLY A 87 12.07 -0.93 6.89
N THR A 88 12.03 0.38 6.69
CA THR A 88 11.65 1.36 7.72
C THR A 88 10.77 2.45 7.11
N ILE A 89 9.86 3.01 7.90
CA ILE A 89 9.08 4.20 7.59
C ILE A 89 9.53 5.36 8.48
N ASN A 90 9.26 6.59 8.06
CA ASN A 90 9.37 7.75 8.91
C ASN A 90 7.97 8.18 9.38
N GLU A 91 7.60 7.80 10.59
CA GLU A 91 6.27 8.07 11.15
C GLU A 91 5.99 9.57 11.33
N ARG A 92 7.02 10.41 11.35
CA ARG A 92 6.88 11.88 11.41
C ARG A 92 6.73 12.54 10.03
N SER A 93 6.68 11.75 8.95
CA SER A 93 6.60 12.27 7.59
C SER A 93 5.61 11.47 6.75
N PRO A 94 4.31 11.44 7.13
CA PRO A 94 3.27 10.84 6.32
C PRO A 94 3.10 11.65 5.02
N PHE A 95 2.85 10.99 3.91
CA PHE A 95 2.45 11.67 2.68
C PHE A 95 0.95 11.97 2.63
N ALA A 96 0.15 11.26 3.44
CA ALA A 96 -1.29 11.47 3.60
C ALA A 96 -1.74 10.95 4.97
N THR A 97 -2.71 11.62 5.59
CA THR A 97 -3.38 11.13 6.80
C THR A 97 -4.72 11.84 6.99
N ASN A 98 -5.67 11.15 7.64
CA ASN A 98 -6.91 11.74 8.17
C ASN A 98 -6.91 11.77 9.70
N ARG A 99 -5.76 11.53 10.37
CA ARG A 99 -5.61 11.70 11.83
C ARG A 99 -4.96 13.04 12.16
N THR A 100 -5.67 13.85 12.94
CA THR A 100 -5.21 15.18 13.37
C THR A 100 -3.87 15.10 14.10
N GLU A 101 -3.72 14.16 15.06
CA GLU A 101 -2.50 14.04 15.86
C GLU A 101 -1.28 13.68 15.02
N LEU A 102 -1.48 12.89 13.97
CA LEU A 102 -0.40 12.52 13.07
C LEU A 102 0.00 13.69 12.17
N ALA A 103 -0.97 14.46 11.67
CA ALA A 103 -0.73 15.66 10.89
C ALA A 103 -0.01 16.74 11.70
N GLU A 104 -0.44 16.97 12.96
CA GLU A 104 0.22 17.90 13.90
C GLU A 104 1.68 17.50 14.16
N SER A 105 1.92 16.22 14.43
CA SER A 105 3.29 15.69 14.65
C SER A 105 4.21 15.85 13.43
N ALA A 106 3.61 15.87 12.24
CA ALA A 106 4.30 16.09 10.96
C ALA A 106 4.45 17.60 10.63
N GLY A 107 3.93 18.49 11.46
CA GLY A 107 4.02 19.95 11.26
C GLY A 107 3.08 20.47 10.16
N TRP A 108 2.01 19.75 9.84
CA TRP A 108 1.04 20.22 8.85
C TRP A 108 0.20 21.39 9.40
N LYS A 109 -0.17 22.31 8.51
CA LYS A 109 -1.12 23.37 8.85
C LYS A 109 -2.53 22.81 8.79
N LEU A 110 -3.22 22.78 9.93
CA LEU A 110 -4.58 22.28 10.05
C LEU A 110 -5.61 23.37 9.71
N SER A 111 -5.57 23.89 8.48
CA SER A 111 -6.46 24.97 8.04
C SER A 111 -7.87 24.49 7.65
N ASP A 112 -8.04 23.20 7.37
CA ASP A 112 -9.31 22.58 6.98
C ASP A 112 -9.54 21.31 7.80
N SER A 113 -10.46 21.44 8.80
CA SER A 113 -10.80 20.33 9.69
C SER A 113 -11.55 19.19 9.00
N THR A 114 -12.11 19.40 7.82
CA THR A 114 -12.87 18.36 7.08
C THR A 114 -11.98 17.26 6.53
N VAL A 115 -10.70 17.52 6.33
CA VAL A 115 -9.71 16.56 5.86
C VAL A 115 -9.38 15.49 6.90
N PHE A 116 -9.60 15.79 8.19
CA PHE A 116 -9.27 14.93 9.33
C PHE A 116 -10.47 14.16 9.88
N ASN A 117 -11.47 13.90 9.03
CA ASN A 117 -12.60 13.05 9.38
C ASN A 117 -12.28 11.58 9.14
N ILE A 118 -12.99 10.71 9.86
CA ILE A 118 -12.94 9.29 9.62
C ILE A 118 -13.35 8.98 8.17
N GLU A 119 -12.60 8.15 7.50
CA GLU A 119 -12.94 7.65 6.16
C GLU A 119 -13.94 6.51 6.29
N THR A 120 -15.08 6.61 5.62
CA THR A 120 -16.09 5.55 5.58
C THR A 120 -16.42 5.24 4.13
N LEU A 121 -16.23 3.99 3.73
CA LEU A 121 -16.43 3.57 2.35
C LEU A 121 -16.86 2.10 2.25
N LYS A 122 -17.52 1.78 1.14
CA LYS A 122 -17.80 0.40 0.73
C LYS A 122 -16.59 -0.12 -0.06
N LEU A 123 -16.01 -1.25 0.38
CA LEU A 123 -14.68 -1.66 -0.03
C LEU A 123 -14.55 -1.91 -1.54
N ASP A 124 -15.50 -2.61 -2.15
CA ASP A 124 -15.47 -2.94 -3.59
C ASP A 124 -15.75 -1.75 -4.51
N GLU A 125 -16.55 -0.78 -4.05
CA GLU A 125 -16.91 0.44 -4.80
C GLU A 125 -15.88 1.57 -4.61
N SER A 126 -14.90 1.39 -3.70
CA SER A 126 -13.91 2.42 -3.38
C SER A 126 -12.87 2.61 -4.49
N ASN A 127 -12.36 3.85 -4.61
CA ASN A 127 -11.24 4.21 -5.50
C ASN A 127 -9.88 4.09 -4.79
N LEU A 128 -9.78 3.25 -3.76
CA LEU A 128 -8.52 2.99 -3.07
C LEU A 128 -7.49 2.34 -3.99
N LEU A 129 -6.20 2.54 -3.67
CA LEU A 129 -5.12 1.80 -4.30
C LEU A 129 -5.35 0.29 -4.13
N ASP A 130 -5.03 -0.50 -5.15
CA ASP A 130 -5.26 -1.95 -5.15
C ASP A 130 -4.66 -2.65 -3.94
N GLY A 131 -3.42 -2.30 -3.56
CA GLY A 131 -2.75 -2.87 -2.39
C GLY A 131 -3.46 -2.54 -1.09
N LEU A 132 -3.98 -1.31 -0.95
CA LEU A 132 -4.73 -0.90 0.23
C LEU A 132 -6.09 -1.61 0.31
N LYS A 133 -6.82 -1.68 -0.80
CA LYS A 133 -8.10 -2.39 -0.89
C LYS A 133 -7.95 -3.86 -0.51
N LYS A 134 -6.95 -4.55 -1.05
CA LYS A 134 -6.64 -5.94 -0.74
C LYS A 134 -6.23 -6.14 0.72
N GLY A 135 -5.45 -5.22 1.27
CA GLY A 135 -5.03 -5.26 2.67
C GLY A 135 -6.16 -5.02 3.66
N LEU A 136 -7.13 -4.17 3.33
CA LEU A 136 -8.31 -3.91 4.15
C LEU A 136 -9.31 -5.09 4.17
N HIS A 137 -9.33 -5.92 3.13
CA HIS A 137 -10.19 -7.09 3.12
C HIS A 137 -9.86 -8.01 4.31
N GLY A 138 -10.88 -8.35 5.11
CA GLY A 138 -10.74 -9.19 6.29
C GLY A 138 -10.23 -8.49 7.55
N VAL A 139 -10.15 -7.14 7.60
CA VAL A 139 -9.94 -6.40 8.87
C VAL A 139 -11.14 -6.53 9.77
N ARG A 140 -10.95 -6.27 11.07
CA ARG A 140 -12.00 -6.31 12.08
C ARG A 140 -12.18 -4.96 12.77
N SER A 141 -13.35 -4.72 13.32
CA SER A 141 -13.59 -3.52 14.16
C SER A 141 -12.59 -3.47 15.32
N GLY A 142 -11.98 -2.30 15.53
CA GLY A 142 -10.95 -2.08 16.55
C GLY A 142 -9.57 -2.69 16.22
N GLU A 143 -9.36 -3.18 15.00
CA GLU A 143 -8.04 -3.65 14.54
C GLU A 143 -7.13 -2.45 14.24
N GLU A 144 -5.89 -2.51 14.70
CA GLU A 144 -4.81 -1.62 14.29
C GLU A 144 -3.77 -2.43 13.54
N CYS A 145 -3.43 -1.98 12.33
CA CYS A 145 -2.54 -2.73 11.46
C CYS A 145 -1.74 -1.82 10.52
N TYR A 146 -0.62 -2.34 10.03
CA TYR A 146 0.06 -1.79 8.86
C TYR A 146 -0.30 -2.61 7.63
N ILE A 147 -0.54 -1.94 6.51
CA ILE A 147 -0.75 -2.56 5.20
C ILE A 147 0.37 -2.08 4.28
N ALA A 148 1.24 -3.00 3.87
CA ALA A 148 2.38 -2.73 3.00
C ALA A 148 2.20 -3.37 1.63
N PHE A 149 2.58 -2.65 0.56
CA PHE A 149 2.52 -3.15 -0.81
C PHE A 149 3.53 -2.45 -1.71
N THR A 150 3.92 -3.14 -2.77
CA THR A 150 4.86 -2.61 -3.76
C THR A 150 4.21 -1.51 -4.61
N GLY A 151 5.02 -0.69 -5.27
CA GLY A 151 4.53 0.32 -6.21
C GLY A 151 3.66 -0.24 -7.33
N LYS A 152 3.77 -1.54 -7.64
CA LYS A 152 2.91 -2.23 -8.61
C LYS A 152 1.42 -2.14 -8.23
N TYR A 153 1.12 -2.26 -6.95
CA TYR A 153 -0.24 -2.19 -6.38
C TYR A 153 -0.57 -0.83 -5.77
N GLY A 154 0.36 0.13 -5.92
CA GLY A 154 0.21 1.54 -5.55
C GLY A 154 0.07 2.45 -6.77
N PHE A 155 0.88 3.50 -6.83
CA PHE A 155 0.83 4.49 -7.92
C PHE A 155 1.55 4.04 -9.22
N GLY A 156 2.10 2.84 -9.26
CA GLY A 156 2.75 2.29 -10.46
C GLY A 156 3.98 3.07 -10.87
N THR A 157 4.13 3.26 -12.19
CA THR A 157 5.32 3.89 -12.80
C THR A 157 5.22 5.41 -12.91
N LYS A 158 4.15 6.02 -12.43
CA LYS A 158 3.96 7.48 -12.44
C LYS A 158 4.11 8.04 -11.03
N PRO A 159 4.71 9.22 -10.85
CA PRO A 159 4.70 9.90 -9.56
C PRO A 159 3.28 10.42 -9.25
N SER A 160 2.96 10.59 -7.95
CA SER A 160 1.70 11.15 -7.48
C SER A 160 1.98 12.18 -6.38
N GLY A 161 1.80 13.46 -6.67
CA GLY A 161 2.17 14.54 -5.75
C GLY A 161 3.65 14.44 -5.35
N THR A 162 3.92 14.31 -4.05
CA THR A 162 5.27 14.15 -3.49
C THR A 162 5.78 12.69 -3.50
N ILE A 163 4.96 11.74 -3.93
CA ILE A 163 5.29 10.32 -3.95
C ILE A 163 6.03 9.98 -5.25
N PRO A 164 7.30 9.54 -5.21
CA PRO A 164 8.03 9.12 -6.39
C PRO A 164 7.36 7.94 -7.12
N ALA A 165 7.61 7.82 -8.41
CA ALA A 165 7.18 6.65 -9.19
C ALA A 165 7.72 5.35 -8.57
N LYS A 166 6.95 4.29 -8.66
CA LYS A 166 7.30 2.95 -8.17
C LYS A 166 7.59 2.88 -6.66
N SER A 167 7.10 3.82 -5.84
CA SER A 167 7.32 3.81 -4.39
C SER A 167 6.64 2.61 -3.73
N THR A 168 7.35 1.96 -2.79
CA THR A 168 6.74 1.01 -1.86
C THR A 168 5.99 1.80 -0.80
N LEU A 169 4.74 1.42 -0.54
CA LEU A 169 3.86 2.14 0.36
C LEU A 169 3.52 1.31 1.60
N VAL A 170 3.36 2.00 2.71
CA VAL A 170 2.83 1.46 3.97
C VAL A 170 1.72 2.38 4.45
N TYR A 171 0.57 1.81 4.75
CA TYR A 171 -0.50 2.50 5.45
C TYR A 171 -0.63 1.95 6.86
N HIS A 172 -0.55 2.84 7.85
CA HIS A 172 -0.96 2.54 9.22
C HIS A 172 -2.46 2.79 9.31
N ILE A 173 -3.22 1.78 9.68
CA ILE A 173 -4.69 1.78 9.69
C ILE A 173 -5.19 1.55 11.11
N TRP A 174 -6.15 2.36 11.51
CA TRP A 174 -6.94 2.21 12.73
C TRP A 174 -8.40 2.01 12.34
N VAL A 175 -8.86 0.76 12.37
CA VAL A 175 -10.24 0.41 12.03
C VAL A 175 -11.14 0.77 13.20
N ASP A 176 -12.09 1.67 12.97
CA ASP A 176 -13.13 2.02 13.92
C ASP A 176 -14.23 0.96 13.90
N SER A 177 -14.84 0.76 12.76
CA SER A 177 -15.97 -0.15 12.60
C SER A 177 -16.01 -0.79 11.21
N ILE A 178 -16.68 -1.95 11.14
CA ILE A 178 -17.04 -2.59 9.88
C ILE A 178 -18.54 -2.96 9.89
N SER A 179 -19.14 -3.07 8.69
CA SER A 179 -20.44 -3.68 8.44
C SER A 179 -20.38 -4.54 7.18
N ASN A 180 -21.02 -5.70 7.20
CA ASN A 180 -21.10 -6.63 6.07
C ASN A 180 -22.51 -6.70 5.47
N GLU A 181 -23.38 -5.77 5.86
CA GLU A 181 -24.76 -5.66 5.36
C GLU A 181 -24.85 -4.88 4.05
#